data_10d9794a12978e8f6d92a6848aff96e9
#
_entry.id   10d9794a12978e8f6d92a6848aff96e9
#
_cell.length_a   1.000
_cell.length_b   1.000
_cell.length_c   1.000
_cell.angle_alpha   90.00
_cell.angle_beta   90.00
_cell.angle_gamma   90.00
#
_symmetry.space_group_name_H-M   'P 1'
#
loop_
_entity.id
_entity.type
_entity.pdbx_description
1 polymer ?
#
loop_
_entity_poly.entity_id
_entity_poly.type
_entity_poly.pdbx_seq_one_letter_code
_entity_poly.pdbx_strand_id
1 'polypeptide(L)'
;MFAEGDCCSSRVLLDDSQVAPDERRCFNIDIRGDDFFQNKQTCGAHPFSRSDRVKHPRLGQPQNQDQVNGLTSYIDGSNVYGSTVKTSGMLRSHVDGKLLTHEEGGPTLPTRRQCGFSSQGSQNPEDLVAGDERATVTTTLASIHSLFLNEHNRVAAELKSRLTVFLSGMSNEEQDEFLFQEARKIISAELQQVFS
;
A
#
# COMPACT_ATOMS: atom_id res chain seq x y z
N MET A 1 -0.57 -6.98 -11.44
CA MET A 1 -1.69 -6.11 -11.84
C MET A 1 -1.83 -6.25 -13.34
N PHE A 2 -2.95 -6.76 -13.85
CA PHE A 2 -3.19 -6.87 -15.29
C PHE A 2 -3.52 -5.49 -15.85
N ALA A 3 -3.10 -5.19 -17.08
CA ALA A 3 -3.44 -3.93 -17.72
C ALA A 3 -4.98 -3.85 -17.87
N GLU A 4 -5.54 -2.68 -17.60
CA GLU A 4 -7.00 -2.41 -17.71
C GLU A 4 -7.60 -2.83 -19.06
N GLY A 5 -6.78 -2.92 -20.12
CA GLY A 5 -7.18 -3.35 -21.45
C GLY A 5 -7.67 -4.79 -21.54
N ASP A 6 -7.19 -5.68 -20.68
CA ASP A 6 -7.52 -7.11 -20.78
C ASP A 6 -8.95 -7.41 -20.33
N CYS A 7 -9.50 -6.64 -19.39
CA CYS A 7 -10.87 -6.80 -18.93
C CYS A 7 -11.93 -6.11 -19.81
N CYS A 8 -11.53 -5.13 -20.62
CA CYS A 8 -12.42 -4.48 -21.59
C CYS A 8 -12.75 -5.36 -22.81
N SER A 9 -11.81 -6.20 -23.23
CA SER A 9 -11.97 -7.09 -24.38
C SER A 9 -12.80 -8.33 -24.07
N SER A 10 -12.87 -8.71 -22.79
CA SER A 10 -13.70 -9.83 -22.34
C SER A 10 -15.14 -9.37 -22.19
N ARG A 11 -16.01 -9.66 -23.16
CA ARG A 11 -17.47 -9.62 -22.98
C ARG A 11 -17.89 -10.68 -21.98
N VAL A 12 -17.57 -10.45 -20.70
CA VAL A 12 -18.01 -11.34 -19.60
C VAL A 12 -19.50 -11.08 -19.39
N LEU A 13 -20.33 -11.86 -20.05
CA LEU A 13 -21.73 -11.99 -19.70
C LEU A 13 -21.82 -12.50 -18.26
N LEU A 14 -22.77 -11.99 -17.53
CA LEU A 14 -22.99 -12.17 -16.08
C LEU A 14 -23.28 -13.62 -15.63
N ASP A 15 -23.08 -14.62 -16.47
CA ASP A 15 -23.26 -16.03 -16.10
C ASP A 15 -21.91 -16.70 -15.87
N ASP A 16 -21.58 -16.83 -14.60
CA ASP A 16 -20.32 -17.44 -14.10
C ASP A 16 -20.16 -18.92 -14.52
N SER A 17 -21.22 -19.57 -15.02
CA SER A 17 -21.21 -21.01 -15.35
C SER A 17 -20.60 -21.31 -16.73
N GLN A 18 -20.53 -20.33 -17.62
CA GLN A 18 -20.08 -20.52 -19.02
C GLN A 18 -18.74 -19.82 -19.34
N VAL A 19 -18.14 -19.14 -18.38
CA VAL A 19 -16.89 -18.37 -18.59
C VAL A 19 -15.67 -19.28 -18.42
N ALA A 20 -14.74 -19.22 -19.36
CA ALA A 20 -13.49 -19.96 -19.27
C ALA A 20 -12.72 -19.57 -17.98
N PRO A 21 -11.98 -20.50 -17.36
CA PRO A 21 -11.31 -20.26 -16.06
C PRO A 21 -10.39 -19.03 -16.03
N ASP A 22 -9.89 -18.62 -17.18
CA ASP A 22 -8.99 -17.48 -17.32
C ASP A 22 -9.74 -16.13 -17.42
N GLU A 23 -11.00 -16.15 -17.88
CA GLU A 23 -11.84 -14.94 -18.01
C GLU A 23 -12.52 -14.54 -16.69
N ARG A 24 -12.55 -15.42 -15.69
CA ARG A 24 -13.09 -15.14 -14.34
C ARG A 24 -12.24 -14.15 -13.52
N ARG A 25 -11.17 -13.62 -14.10
CA ARG A 25 -10.30 -12.61 -13.45
C ARG A 25 -10.90 -11.21 -13.45
N CYS A 26 -11.84 -10.96 -14.37
CA CYS A 26 -12.49 -9.67 -14.51
C CYS A 26 -13.82 -9.64 -13.77
N PHE A 27 -14.09 -8.53 -13.10
CA PHE A 27 -15.37 -8.22 -12.50
C PHE A 27 -15.78 -6.83 -12.98
N ASN A 28 -16.43 -6.77 -14.13
CA ASN A 28 -16.79 -5.52 -14.75
C ASN A 28 -18.08 -4.96 -14.12
N ILE A 29 -18.10 -3.65 -13.89
CA ILE A 29 -19.30 -2.91 -13.48
C ILE A 29 -19.85 -2.23 -14.71
N ASP A 30 -21.05 -2.62 -15.14
CA ASP A 30 -21.71 -2.01 -16.28
C ASP A 30 -22.05 -0.55 -15.99
N ILE A 31 -21.70 0.32 -16.92
CA ILE A 31 -22.00 1.74 -16.88
C ILE A 31 -23.28 1.96 -17.68
N ARG A 32 -24.33 2.47 -17.01
CA ARG A 32 -25.62 2.75 -17.66
C ARG A 32 -25.45 3.85 -18.73
N GLY A 33 -26.29 3.79 -19.78
CA GLY A 33 -26.21 4.71 -20.91
C GLY A 33 -26.43 6.20 -20.58
N ASP A 34 -26.98 6.49 -19.42
CA ASP A 34 -27.23 7.83 -18.87
C ASP A 34 -26.15 8.29 -17.86
N ASP A 35 -25.15 7.45 -17.61
CA ASP A 35 -24.06 7.78 -16.68
C ASP A 35 -23.10 8.81 -17.27
N PHE A 36 -22.73 9.81 -16.47
CA PHE A 36 -21.75 10.84 -16.83
C PHE A 36 -20.41 10.27 -17.32
N PHE A 37 -20.03 9.10 -16.83
CA PHE A 37 -18.76 8.44 -17.17
C PHE A 37 -18.81 7.61 -18.45
N GLN A 38 -19.97 7.33 -19.02
CA GLN A 38 -20.09 6.49 -20.21
C GLN A 38 -19.26 6.99 -21.40
N ASN A 39 -19.20 8.31 -21.61
CA ASN A 39 -18.45 8.92 -22.70
C ASN A 39 -16.94 8.99 -22.46
N LYS A 40 -16.46 8.60 -21.27
CA LYS A 40 -15.04 8.65 -20.89
C LYS A 40 -14.39 7.27 -20.88
N GLN A 41 -15.16 6.21 -21.06
CA GLN A 41 -14.65 4.84 -21.02
C GLN A 41 -14.88 4.14 -22.38
N THR A 42 -13.82 3.45 -22.82
CA THR A 42 -13.79 2.81 -24.15
C THR A 42 -14.58 1.51 -24.23
N CYS A 43 -14.99 0.92 -23.12
CA CYS A 43 -15.65 -0.39 -23.09
C CYS A 43 -17.06 -0.41 -22.48
N GLY A 44 -17.66 0.74 -22.17
CA GLY A 44 -19.01 0.80 -21.60
C GLY A 44 -19.18 0.12 -20.22
N ALA A 45 -18.09 -0.30 -19.62
CA ALA A 45 -18.03 -0.89 -18.29
C ALA A 45 -16.79 -0.39 -17.55
N HIS A 46 -16.84 -0.33 -16.22
CA HIS A 46 -15.65 -0.08 -15.42
C HIS A 46 -14.95 -1.41 -15.17
N PRO A 47 -13.75 -1.61 -15.75
CA PRO A 47 -13.06 -2.90 -15.63
C PRO A 47 -12.44 -3.05 -14.26
N PHE A 48 -12.84 -4.08 -13.52
CA PHE A 48 -12.17 -4.54 -12.31
C PHE A 48 -11.50 -5.87 -12.56
N SER A 49 -10.25 -6.02 -12.11
CA SER A 49 -9.56 -7.29 -12.06
C SER A 49 -9.60 -7.85 -10.64
N ARG A 50 -9.74 -9.16 -10.54
CA ARG A 50 -9.55 -9.87 -9.26
C ARG A 50 -8.07 -10.02 -8.96
N SER A 51 -7.70 -10.09 -7.68
CA SER A 51 -6.32 -10.44 -7.28
C SER A 51 -5.94 -11.83 -7.78
N ASP A 52 -4.63 -12.08 -7.89
CA ASP A 52 -4.12 -13.38 -8.32
C ASP A 52 -4.62 -14.54 -7.44
N ARG A 53 -4.75 -15.73 -8.05
CA ARG A 53 -5.18 -16.94 -7.36
C ARG A 53 -3.98 -17.71 -6.83
N VAL A 54 -4.19 -18.45 -5.74
CA VAL A 54 -3.21 -19.40 -5.24
C VAL A 54 -3.03 -20.53 -6.25
N LYS A 55 -1.83 -20.66 -6.82
CA LYS A 55 -1.44 -21.83 -7.60
C LYS A 55 -0.99 -22.91 -6.64
N HIS A 56 -1.83 -23.94 -6.41
CA HIS A 56 -1.46 -25.06 -5.55
C HIS A 56 -0.50 -26.00 -6.33
N PRO A 57 0.75 -26.19 -5.89
CA PRO A 57 1.77 -26.93 -6.67
C PRO A 57 1.45 -28.42 -6.89
N ARG A 58 0.55 -29.00 -6.09
CA ARG A 58 0.29 -30.45 -6.06
C ARG A 58 -0.99 -30.91 -6.73
N LEU A 59 -1.89 -30.05 -7.12
CA LEU A 59 -3.24 -30.45 -7.58
C LEU A 59 -3.59 -30.03 -9.00
N GLY A 60 -2.66 -29.50 -9.78
CA GLY A 60 -2.79 -29.30 -11.24
C GLY A 60 -3.94 -28.39 -11.70
N GLN A 61 -4.94 -28.14 -10.87
CA GLN A 61 -6.04 -27.22 -11.13
C GLN A 61 -6.50 -26.54 -9.83
N PRO A 62 -6.78 -25.22 -9.84
CA PRO A 62 -7.36 -24.54 -8.70
C PRO A 62 -8.83 -24.98 -8.54
N GLN A 63 -9.09 -25.94 -7.67
CA GLN A 63 -10.47 -26.30 -7.31
C GLN A 63 -11.15 -25.23 -6.46
N ASN A 64 -10.37 -24.40 -5.76
CA ASN A 64 -10.87 -23.27 -4.99
C ASN A 64 -10.41 -21.96 -5.63
N GLN A 65 -11.32 -21.01 -5.72
CA GLN A 65 -11.06 -19.67 -6.25
C GLN A 65 -10.45 -18.73 -5.20
N ASP A 66 -9.66 -19.27 -4.26
CA ASP A 66 -9.02 -18.51 -3.22
C ASP A 66 -8.04 -17.50 -3.82
N GLN A 67 -8.12 -16.27 -3.37
CA GLN A 67 -7.28 -15.17 -3.84
C GLN A 67 -6.03 -15.07 -2.98
N VAL A 68 -4.93 -14.60 -3.58
CA VAL A 68 -3.69 -14.34 -2.85
C VAL A 68 -3.86 -13.07 -2.02
N ASN A 69 -3.52 -13.14 -0.73
CA ASN A 69 -3.33 -11.94 0.07
C ASN A 69 -2.01 -11.28 -0.34
N GLY A 70 -2.10 -10.09 -0.94
CA GLY A 70 -0.93 -9.30 -1.37
C GLY A 70 -0.28 -8.49 -0.24
N LEU A 71 -0.85 -8.51 0.96
CA LEU A 71 -0.37 -7.77 2.12
C LEU A 71 0.08 -8.73 3.23
N THR A 72 0.58 -8.19 4.34
CA THR A 72 0.85 -8.98 5.55
C THR A 72 -0.44 -9.52 6.15
N SER A 73 -0.37 -10.68 6.82
CA SER A 73 -1.53 -11.31 7.46
C SER A 73 -1.83 -10.78 8.86
N TYR A 74 -1.06 -9.80 9.32
CA TYR A 74 -1.12 -9.26 10.67
C TYR A 74 -1.50 -7.78 10.66
N ILE A 75 -2.05 -7.28 11.78
CA ILE A 75 -2.20 -5.84 12.03
C ILE A 75 -0.84 -5.33 12.54
N ASP A 76 0.08 -5.11 11.63
CA ASP A 76 1.49 -4.77 11.89
C ASP A 76 1.89 -3.39 11.35
N GLY A 77 0.91 -2.60 10.91
CA GLY A 77 1.14 -1.29 10.32
C GLY A 77 1.70 -1.32 8.90
N SER A 78 1.58 -2.43 8.17
CA SER A 78 2.10 -2.54 6.79
C SER A 78 1.53 -1.48 5.85
N ASN A 79 0.36 -0.94 6.13
CA ASN A 79 -0.20 0.20 5.42
C ASN A 79 0.66 1.48 5.56
N VAL A 80 1.38 1.62 6.67
CA VAL A 80 2.34 2.72 6.92
C VAL A 80 3.73 2.34 6.42
N TYR A 81 4.21 1.13 6.76
CA TYR A 81 5.61 0.71 6.61
C TYR A 81 5.90 -0.10 5.36
N GLY A 82 4.88 -0.55 4.63
CA GLY A 82 5.03 -1.47 3.51
C GLY A 82 5.08 -2.94 3.94
N SER A 83 4.74 -3.82 3.00
CA SER A 83 4.69 -5.28 3.20
C SER A 83 6.00 -5.98 2.83
N THR A 84 7.01 -5.24 2.36
CA THR A 84 8.33 -5.79 2.01
C THR A 84 9.45 -4.97 2.65
N VAL A 85 10.58 -5.62 2.93
CA VAL A 85 11.79 -4.96 3.45
C VAL A 85 12.25 -3.82 2.53
N LYS A 86 12.15 -4.03 1.21
CA LYS A 86 12.51 -3.01 0.22
C LYS A 86 11.62 -1.76 0.36
N THR A 87 10.30 -1.93 0.37
CA THR A 87 9.37 -0.81 0.51
C THR A 87 9.59 -0.08 1.83
N SER A 88 9.72 -0.82 2.93
CA SER A 88 10.00 -0.25 4.25
C SER A 88 11.29 0.57 4.27
N GLY A 89 12.37 0.06 3.67
CA GLY A 89 13.63 0.79 3.57
C GLY A 89 13.53 2.08 2.75
N MET A 90 12.75 2.07 1.66
CA MET A 90 12.56 3.24 0.81
C MET A 90 11.73 4.36 1.46
N LEU A 91 10.88 4.02 2.42
CA LEU A 91 10.05 4.99 3.16
C LEU A 91 10.78 5.61 4.36
N ARG A 92 11.95 5.10 4.75
CA ARG A 92 12.74 5.60 5.88
C ARG A 92 13.62 6.78 5.50
N SER A 93 13.80 7.69 6.44
CA SER A 93 14.80 8.77 6.32
C SER A 93 16.24 8.26 6.60
N HIS A 94 16.36 7.11 7.26
CA HIS A 94 17.61 6.57 7.82
C HIS A 94 18.31 7.53 8.79
N VAL A 95 17.52 8.36 9.45
CA VAL A 95 18.00 9.29 10.49
C VAL A 95 17.02 9.27 11.65
N ASP A 96 17.52 8.95 12.83
CA ASP A 96 16.77 8.99 14.10
C ASP A 96 15.52 8.10 14.12
N GLY A 97 15.50 7.03 13.35
CA GLY A 97 14.38 6.11 13.25
C GLY A 97 13.15 6.65 12.53
N LYS A 98 13.26 7.78 11.84
CA LYS A 98 12.11 8.47 11.23
C LYS A 98 11.77 7.93 9.83
N LEU A 99 10.51 8.14 9.46
CA LEU A 99 10.01 8.03 8.10
C LEU A 99 10.24 9.36 7.33
N LEU A 100 10.37 9.24 6.00
CA LEU A 100 10.42 10.39 5.11
C LEU A 100 9.10 11.16 5.14
N THR A 101 9.18 12.48 5.04
CA THR A 101 8.03 13.38 4.94
C THR A 101 8.23 14.37 3.79
N HIS A 102 7.13 14.80 3.19
CA HIS A 102 7.12 15.97 2.31
C HIS A 102 6.71 17.20 3.14
N GLU A 103 7.52 18.25 3.07
CA GLU A 103 7.37 19.39 3.99
C GLU A 103 6.54 20.58 3.42
N GLU A 104 6.26 20.59 2.12
CA GLU A 104 5.44 21.63 1.52
C GLU A 104 4.00 21.58 2.05
N GLY A 105 3.62 22.57 2.86
CA GLY A 105 2.29 22.67 3.46
C GLY A 105 2.10 21.93 4.78
N GLY A 106 3.18 21.42 5.38
CA GLY A 106 3.20 20.65 6.62
C GLY A 106 3.65 19.20 6.38
N PRO A 107 3.97 18.47 7.45
CA PRO A 107 4.48 17.10 7.32
C PRO A 107 3.39 16.16 6.78
N THR A 108 3.53 15.79 5.51
CA THR A 108 2.63 14.87 4.79
C THR A 108 3.39 13.66 4.28
N LEU A 109 2.70 12.77 3.59
CA LEU A 109 3.32 11.61 2.93
C LEU A 109 4.44 12.05 2.00
N PRO A 110 5.56 11.28 1.91
CA PRO A 110 6.63 11.59 0.99
C PRO A 110 6.20 11.36 -0.47
N THR A 111 6.91 12.01 -1.38
CA THR A 111 6.72 11.77 -2.81
C THR A 111 7.46 10.50 -3.26
N ARG A 112 7.00 9.93 -4.36
CA ARG A 112 7.65 8.79 -5.03
C ARG A 112 9.11 9.07 -5.33
N ARG A 113 9.43 10.30 -5.74
CA ARG A 113 10.81 10.75 -6.01
C ARG A 113 11.67 10.71 -4.76
N GLN A 114 11.18 11.25 -3.64
CA GLN A 114 11.92 11.27 -2.36
C GLN A 114 12.24 9.86 -1.87
N CYS A 115 11.32 8.92 -2.06
CA CYS A 115 11.50 7.53 -1.67
C CYS A 115 12.34 6.71 -2.67
N GLY A 116 12.73 7.26 -3.83
CA GLY A 116 13.47 6.54 -4.86
C GLY A 116 12.67 5.40 -5.52
N PHE A 117 11.35 5.46 -5.49
CA PHE A 117 10.52 4.50 -6.22
C PHE A 117 10.68 4.72 -7.73
N SER A 118 11.01 3.64 -8.44
CA SER A 118 11.12 3.66 -9.89
C SER A 118 9.79 4.06 -10.53
N SER A 119 9.82 5.05 -11.43
CA SER A 119 8.71 5.43 -12.28
C SER A 119 8.57 4.44 -13.44
N GLN A 120 8.25 3.17 -13.13
CA GLN A 120 7.86 2.22 -14.17
C GLN A 120 6.40 2.52 -14.57
N GLY A 121 6.19 2.92 -15.82
CA GLY A 121 4.90 3.28 -16.34
C GLY A 121 4.54 4.77 -16.16
N SER A 122 3.26 5.10 -16.29
CA SER A 122 2.71 6.46 -16.27
C SER A 122 2.60 7.12 -14.89
N GLN A 123 3.41 6.71 -13.90
CA GLN A 123 3.30 7.25 -12.53
C GLN A 123 4.13 8.53 -12.38
N ASN A 124 3.48 9.59 -11.87
CA ASN A 124 4.13 10.88 -11.63
C ASN A 124 5.13 10.75 -10.45
N PRO A 125 6.39 11.23 -10.60
CA PRO A 125 7.36 11.28 -9.50
C PRO A 125 6.92 12.07 -8.28
N GLU A 126 6.00 13.01 -8.46
CA GLU A 126 5.44 13.83 -7.37
C GLU A 126 4.23 13.19 -6.67
N ASP A 127 3.78 12.00 -7.11
CA ASP A 127 2.73 11.30 -6.40
C ASP A 127 3.18 10.94 -4.99
N LEU A 128 2.29 11.19 -4.03
CA LEU A 128 2.50 10.82 -2.64
C LEU A 128 2.44 9.30 -2.48
N VAL A 129 3.26 8.76 -1.60
CA VAL A 129 3.37 7.32 -1.36
C VAL A 129 3.35 6.99 0.14
N ALA A 130 2.90 5.78 0.45
CA ALA A 130 2.96 5.17 1.76
C ALA A 130 3.29 3.68 1.64
N GLY A 131 3.20 2.94 2.73
CA GLY A 131 3.37 1.49 2.72
C GLY A 131 2.35 0.73 1.87
N ASP A 132 1.15 1.28 1.72
CA ASP A 132 0.10 0.78 0.83
C ASP A 132 -0.05 1.70 -0.38
N GLU A 133 -0.01 1.14 -1.59
CA GLU A 133 -0.14 1.91 -2.84
C GLU A 133 -1.50 2.60 -3.02
N ARG A 134 -2.51 2.19 -2.24
CA ARG A 134 -3.86 2.78 -2.24
C ARG A 134 -3.99 4.00 -1.33
N ALA A 135 -2.92 4.37 -0.61
CA ALA A 135 -2.94 5.46 0.38
C ALA A 135 -3.48 6.80 -0.16
N THR A 136 -3.36 7.03 -1.47
CA THR A 136 -3.74 8.29 -2.11
C THR A 136 -5.00 8.20 -2.98
N VAL A 137 -5.77 7.10 -2.90
CA VAL A 137 -7.02 6.93 -3.65
C VAL A 137 -8.05 8.02 -3.27
N THR A 138 -8.06 8.43 -2.01
CA THR A 138 -8.86 9.58 -1.54
C THR A 138 -8.03 10.47 -0.64
N THR A 139 -8.38 11.76 -0.56
CA THR A 139 -7.72 12.72 0.33
C THR A 139 -7.87 12.35 1.80
N THR A 140 -9.02 11.81 2.19
CA THR A 140 -9.26 11.33 3.56
C THR A 140 -8.32 10.20 3.93
N LEU A 141 -8.13 9.24 3.01
CA LEU A 141 -7.22 8.12 3.24
C LEU A 141 -5.78 8.60 3.35
N ALA A 142 -5.35 9.50 2.46
CA ALA A 142 -4.02 10.11 2.53
C ALA A 142 -3.79 10.86 3.85
N SER A 143 -4.81 11.55 4.36
CA SER A 143 -4.73 12.24 5.66
C SER A 143 -4.54 11.28 6.82
N ILE A 144 -5.24 10.13 6.82
CA ILE A 144 -5.06 9.10 7.86
C ILE A 144 -3.66 8.47 7.79
N HIS A 145 -3.16 8.19 6.59
CA HIS A 145 -1.78 7.69 6.44
C HIS A 145 -0.76 8.72 6.92
N SER A 146 -0.96 10.02 6.62
CA SER A 146 -0.10 11.10 7.12
C SER A 146 -0.14 11.21 8.65
N LEU A 147 -1.30 10.97 9.27
CA LEU A 147 -1.44 10.98 10.72
C LEU A 147 -0.53 9.92 11.37
N PHE A 148 -0.60 8.67 10.93
CA PHE A 148 0.23 7.60 11.49
C PHE A 148 1.71 7.76 11.17
N LEU A 149 2.06 8.32 10.01
CA LEU A 149 3.44 8.67 9.69
C LEU A 149 3.99 9.71 10.67
N ASN A 150 3.21 10.78 10.92
CA ASN A 150 3.61 11.84 11.85
C ASN A 150 3.70 11.34 13.29
N GLU A 151 2.78 10.47 13.70
CA GLU A 151 2.82 9.84 15.01
C GLU A 151 4.06 8.96 15.18
N HIS A 152 4.41 8.17 14.15
CA HIS A 152 5.68 7.42 14.15
C HIS A 152 6.88 8.35 14.37
N ASN A 153 6.98 9.43 13.62
CA ASN A 153 8.09 10.37 13.72
C ASN A 153 8.13 11.09 15.09
N ARG A 154 6.96 11.38 15.67
CA ARG A 154 6.84 11.93 17.03
C ARG A 154 7.35 10.93 18.07
N VAL A 155 6.91 9.68 17.99
CA VAL A 155 7.32 8.60 18.91
C VAL A 155 8.82 8.34 18.80
N ALA A 156 9.38 8.25 17.58
CA ALA A 156 10.81 8.06 17.36
C ALA A 156 11.63 9.19 18.01
N ALA A 157 11.19 10.46 17.83
CA ALA A 157 11.85 11.61 18.45
C ALA A 157 11.78 11.58 19.99
N GLU A 158 10.65 11.19 20.55
CA GLU A 158 10.47 11.06 21.99
C GLU A 158 11.33 9.93 22.57
N LEU A 159 11.37 8.76 21.92
CA LEU A 159 12.25 7.66 22.31
C LEU A 159 13.72 8.09 22.31
N LYS A 160 14.17 8.78 21.26
CA LYS A 160 15.54 9.32 21.20
C LYS A 160 15.85 10.22 22.39
N SER A 161 14.94 11.14 22.73
CA SER A 161 15.12 12.07 23.84
C SER A 161 15.20 11.40 25.21
N ARG A 162 14.39 10.35 25.42
CA ARG A 162 14.33 9.61 26.69
C ARG A 162 15.44 8.59 26.86
N LEU A 163 15.95 8.03 25.77
CA LEU A 163 16.92 6.94 25.76
C LEU A 163 18.35 7.40 25.45
N THR A 164 18.65 8.69 25.60
CA THR A 164 19.96 9.29 25.23
C THR A 164 21.15 8.52 25.82
N VAL A 165 21.07 8.15 27.11
CA VAL A 165 22.15 7.41 27.78
C VAL A 165 22.31 5.99 27.22
N PHE A 166 21.19 5.31 26.95
CA PHE A 166 21.19 3.97 26.39
C PHE A 166 21.76 3.97 24.96
N LEU A 167 21.41 4.96 24.18
CA LEU A 167 21.85 5.10 22.76
C LEU A 167 23.31 5.53 22.62
N SER A 168 23.92 6.13 23.65
CA SER A 168 25.26 6.71 23.56
C SER A 168 26.38 5.70 23.25
N GLY A 169 26.14 4.40 23.44
CA GLY A 169 27.07 3.32 23.12
C GLY A 169 26.87 2.70 21.74
N MET A 170 25.91 3.17 20.96
CA MET A 170 25.54 2.62 19.64
C MET A 170 26.06 3.52 18.51
N SER A 171 26.37 2.93 17.35
CA SER A 171 26.60 3.69 16.13
C SER A 171 25.32 4.40 15.65
N ASN A 172 25.46 5.37 14.75
CA ASN A 172 24.29 6.09 14.22
C ASN A 172 23.30 5.15 13.52
N GLU A 173 23.81 4.14 12.78
CA GLU A 173 22.99 3.16 12.10
C GLU A 173 22.21 2.27 13.09
N GLU A 174 22.89 1.83 14.17
CA GLU A 174 22.26 1.03 15.22
C GLU A 174 21.19 1.84 15.97
N GLN A 175 21.46 3.11 16.26
CA GLN A 175 20.49 4.02 16.88
C GLN A 175 19.25 4.20 15.98
N ASP A 176 19.47 4.47 14.66
CA ASP A 176 18.38 4.65 13.70
C ASP A 176 17.52 3.38 13.61
N GLU A 177 18.13 2.20 13.46
CA GLU A 177 17.40 0.94 13.39
C GLU A 177 16.61 0.65 14.67
N PHE A 178 17.26 0.82 15.83
CA PHE A 178 16.60 0.62 17.12
C PHE A 178 15.38 1.54 17.31
N LEU A 179 15.56 2.84 17.06
CA LEU A 179 14.49 3.83 17.20
C LEU A 179 13.33 3.56 16.25
N PHE A 180 13.65 3.18 15.00
CA PHE A 180 12.64 2.82 14.01
C PHE A 180 11.82 1.62 14.45
N GLN A 181 12.47 0.54 14.89
CA GLN A 181 11.77 -0.68 15.29
C GLN A 181 10.93 -0.49 16.54
N GLU A 182 11.44 0.24 17.55
CA GLU A 182 10.66 0.52 18.76
C GLU A 182 9.45 1.44 18.47
N ALA A 183 9.63 2.49 17.68
CA ALA A 183 8.51 3.32 17.24
C ALA A 183 7.47 2.51 16.44
N ARG A 184 7.91 1.65 15.52
CA ARG A 184 7.03 0.76 14.75
C ARG A 184 6.21 -0.17 15.64
N LYS A 185 6.80 -0.74 16.68
CA LYS A 185 6.07 -1.59 17.64
C LYS A 185 4.94 -0.82 18.33
N ILE A 186 5.22 0.41 18.76
CA ILE A 186 4.23 1.27 19.42
C ILE A 186 3.09 1.60 18.47
N ILE A 187 3.38 2.08 17.27
CA ILE A 187 2.38 2.41 16.26
C ILE A 187 1.54 1.18 15.87
N SER A 188 2.17 0.01 15.73
CA SER A 188 1.44 -1.23 15.45
C SER A 188 0.48 -1.59 16.58
N ALA A 189 0.87 -1.38 17.85
CA ALA A 189 0.01 -1.60 18.99
C ALA A 189 -1.15 -0.58 19.05
N GLU A 190 -0.90 0.68 18.71
CA GLU A 190 -1.96 1.70 18.58
C GLU A 190 -2.99 1.32 17.52
N LEU A 191 -2.52 0.88 16.32
CA LEU A 191 -3.41 0.38 15.27
C LEU A 191 -4.24 -0.82 15.75
N GLN A 192 -3.63 -1.79 16.44
CA GLN A 192 -4.35 -2.93 17.00
C GLN A 192 -5.42 -2.49 18.02
N GLN A 193 -5.12 -1.50 18.85
CA GLN A 193 -6.06 -0.96 19.81
C GLN A 193 -7.26 -0.25 19.15
N VAL A 194 -7.06 0.39 18.01
CA VAL A 194 -8.15 1.03 17.24
C VAL A 194 -9.13 -0.01 16.67
N PHE A 195 -8.65 -1.23 16.37
CA PHE A 195 -9.46 -2.31 15.80
C PHE A 195 -9.98 -3.33 16.84
N SER A 196 -9.64 -3.17 18.11
CA SER A 196 -10.13 -4.02 19.23
C SER A 196 -11.38 -3.44 19.84
#